data_9fcee420b99e61bd3eadf7c0758b7c32
#
_entry.id   9fcee420b99e61bd3eadf7c0758b7c32
#
_cell.length_a   1.000
_cell.length_b   1.000
_cell.length_c   1.000
_cell.angle_alpha   90.00
_cell.angle_beta   90.00
_cell.angle_gamma   90.00
#
_symmetry.space_group_name_H-M   'P 1'
#
loop_
_entity.id
_entity.type
_entity.pdbx_description
1 polymer ?
#
loop_
_entity_poly.entity_id
_entity_poly.type
_entity_poly.pdbx_seq_one_letter_code
_entity_poly.pdbx_strand_id
1 'polypeptide(L)'
;MEVSSFFELSEQISDEIMSTLSSLEDWGKADGHPGQYKHDVIADEIATPQLVAAGLGVISEESEPTGLDKSFVVIIDPIDGSTNANLGLPWYALSLCLVHNEEAVASFVRNLAMGETFRAELGSGAEKNGHKIVVSGVADVEDSIVVFNDLPTKHFGWRQYRTLGSAALDLCKVADGSFDAFVDIGEGLAIWDYAGAALICKEAGAKITDSESNPISYQLGTQRRQLICAGSAELHDTILSLIS
;
A
#
# COMPACT_ATOMS: atom_id res chain seq x y z
N MET A 1 -12.70 -9.84 15.08
CA MET A 1 -12.47 -8.38 14.94
C MET A 1 -13.61 -7.81 14.13
N GLU A 2 -14.28 -6.77 14.63
CA GLU A 2 -15.23 -5.98 13.83
C GLU A 2 -14.42 -4.99 12.98
N VAL A 3 -14.85 -4.74 11.75
CA VAL A 3 -14.11 -3.85 10.82
C VAL A 3 -14.02 -2.41 11.36
N SER A 4 -15.09 -1.92 12.01
CA SER A 4 -15.08 -0.61 12.68
C SER A 4 -13.98 -0.51 13.75
N SER A 5 -13.81 -1.56 14.57
CA SER A 5 -12.75 -1.59 15.59
C SER A 5 -11.35 -1.65 14.98
N PHE A 6 -11.20 -2.30 13.82
CA PHE A 6 -9.95 -2.27 13.07
C PHE A 6 -9.61 -0.86 12.60
N PHE A 7 -10.58 -0.13 12.05
CA PHE A 7 -10.35 1.26 11.62
C PHE A 7 -10.02 2.18 12.79
N GLU A 8 -10.74 2.09 13.92
CA GLU A 8 -10.44 2.86 15.12
C GLU A 8 -9.02 2.61 15.64
N LEU A 9 -8.60 1.33 15.67
CA LEU A 9 -7.24 0.96 16.06
C LEU A 9 -6.19 1.50 15.06
N SER A 10 -6.46 1.41 13.76
CA SER A 10 -5.57 1.91 12.71
C SER A 10 -5.37 3.43 12.80
N GLU A 11 -6.43 4.19 13.06
CA GLU A 11 -6.36 5.64 13.30
C GLU A 11 -5.51 5.94 14.55
N GLN A 12 -5.75 5.24 15.66
CA GLN A 12 -4.98 5.42 16.90
C GLN A 12 -3.48 5.15 16.67
N ILE A 13 -3.14 4.04 16.03
CA ILE A 13 -1.75 3.67 15.69
C ILE A 13 -1.11 4.75 14.82
N SER A 14 -1.80 5.17 13.77
CA SER A 14 -1.25 6.17 12.84
C SER A 14 -1.06 7.55 13.50
N ASP A 15 -1.97 7.98 14.39
CA ASP A 15 -1.84 9.22 15.13
C ASP A 15 -0.64 9.18 16.09
N GLU A 16 -0.42 8.05 16.77
CA GLU A 16 0.73 7.84 17.65
C GLU A 16 2.05 7.85 16.86
N ILE A 17 2.11 7.15 15.72
CA ILE A 17 3.27 7.18 14.82
C ILE A 17 3.55 8.61 14.37
N MET A 18 2.57 9.33 13.83
CA MET A 18 2.74 10.72 13.37
C MET A 18 3.24 11.64 14.49
N SER A 19 2.67 11.52 15.70
CA SER A 19 3.08 12.29 16.86
C SER A 19 4.54 11.99 17.24
N THR A 20 4.92 10.72 17.26
CA THR A 20 6.29 10.29 17.60
C THR A 20 7.29 10.74 16.55
N LEU A 21 7.00 10.55 15.27
CA LEU A 21 7.86 10.97 14.18
C LEU A 21 8.03 12.49 14.11
N SER A 22 7.01 13.28 14.51
CA SER A 22 7.12 14.74 14.53
C SER A 22 8.19 15.27 15.50
N SER A 23 8.57 14.47 16.49
CA SER A 23 9.60 14.79 17.49
C SER A 23 10.94 14.07 17.25
N LEU A 24 11.03 13.25 16.20
CA LEU A 24 12.22 12.46 15.90
C LEU A 24 13.33 13.36 15.32
N GLU A 25 14.47 13.38 15.99
CA GLU A 25 15.64 14.18 15.56
C GLU A 25 16.51 13.43 14.56
N ASP A 26 16.57 12.10 14.63
CA ASP A 26 17.44 11.25 13.82
C ASP A 26 16.63 10.21 13.02
N TRP A 27 16.49 10.50 11.72
CA TRP A 27 15.78 9.68 10.74
C TRP A 27 16.71 8.68 10.00
N GLY A 28 17.99 8.63 10.39
CA GLY A 28 18.99 7.82 9.71
C GLY A 28 18.79 6.32 9.81
N LYS A 29 19.76 5.58 9.27
CA LYS A 29 19.71 4.11 9.26
C LYS A 29 19.76 3.53 10.66
N ALA A 30 19.02 2.44 10.87
CA ALA A 30 19.11 1.60 12.07
C ALA A 30 20.29 0.61 11.99
N ASP A 31 20.64 0.01 13.12
CA ASP A 31 21.68 -1.02 13.21
C ASP A 31 21.17 -2.45 12.88
N GLY A 32 19.94 -2.56 12.34
CA GLY A 32 19.28 -3.82 11.99
C GLY A 32 19.72 -4.37 10.62
N HIS A 33 18.76 -4.77 9.81
CA HIS A 33 19.04 -5.29 8.47
C HIS A 33 19.37 -4.19 7.44
N PRO A 34 20.04 -4.51 6.32
CA PRO A 34 20.36 -3.53 5.28
C PRO A 34 19.10 -2.86 4.72
N GLY A 35 19.07 -1.54 4.73
CA GLY A 35 17.95 -0.74 4.24
C GLY A 35 17.05 -0.18 5.32
N GLN A 36 17.02 -0.76 6.52
CA GLN A 36 16.18 -0.34 7.63
C GLN A 36 16.58 1.04 8.18
N TYR A 37 15.60 1.87 8.44
CA TYR A 37 15.77 3.17 9.08
C TYR A 37 15.20 3.17 10.50
N LYS A 38 15.63 4.12 11.32
CA LYS A 38 15.17 4.24 12.72
C LYS A 38 13.67 4.51 12.84
N HIS A 39 13.12 5.27 11.91
CA HIS A 39 11.70 5.58 11.90
C HIS A 39 10.84 4.36 11.56
N ASP A 40 11.33 3.42 10.74
CA ASP A 40 10.62 2.16 10.44
C ASP A 40 10.51 1.30 11.71
N VAL A 41 11.64 1.13 12.43
CA VAL A 41 11.68 0.40 13.69
C VAL A 41 10.74 1.02 14.73
N ILE A 42 10.77 2.35 14.89
CA ILE A 42 9.90 3.06 15.83
C ILE A 42 8.43 2.87 15.47
N ALA A 43 8.09 2.97 14.19
CA ALA A 43 6.71 2.77 13.73
C ALA A 43 6.22 1.34 13.96
N ASP A 44 7.08 0.33 13.74
CA ASP A 44 6.75 -1.06 14.02
C ASP A 44 6.60 -1.33 15.53
N GLU A 45 7.49 -0.78 16.37
CA GLU A 45 7.42 -0.90 17.83
C GLU A 45 6.16 -0.25 18.43
N ILE A 46 5.56 0.72 17.72
CA ILE A 46 4.26 1.32 18.08
C ILE A 46 3.11 0.43 17.59
N ALA A 47 3.14 0.00 16.34
CA ALA A 47 2.02 -0.67 15.68
C ALA A 47 1.86 -2.13 16.12
N THR A 48 2.91 -2.93 16.00
CA THR A 48 2.87 -4.38 16.21
C THR A 48 2.37 -4.79 17.60
N PRO A 49 2.82 -4.20 18.72
CA PRO A 49 2.29 -4.55 20.06
C PRO A 49 0.80 -4.23 20.21
N GLN A 50 0.29 -3.15 19.63
CA GLN A 50 -1.13 -2.78 19.71
C GLN A 50 -2.00 -3.74 18.91
N LEU A 51 -1.58 -4.13 17.70
CA LEU A 51 -2.27 -5.14 16.89
C LEU A 51 -2.32 -6.49 17.58
N VAL A 52 -1.20 -6.94 18.17
CA VAL A 52 -1.13 -8.20 18.94
C VAL A 52 -2.02 -8.14 20.20
N ALA A 53 -2.02 -7.01 20.92
CA ALA A 53 -2.88 -6.81 22.10
C ALA A 53 -4.37 -6.82 21.74
N ALA A 54 -4.74 -6.43 20.52
CA ALA A 54 -6.08 -6.56 19.98
C ALA A 54 -6.46 -8.01 19.56
N GLY A 55 -5.56 -8.98 19.73
CA GLY A 55 -5.79 -10.40 19.44
C GLY A 55 -5.57 -10.77 17.97
N LEU A 56 -4.85 -9.95 17.22
CA LEU A 56 -4.53 -10.16 15.79
C LEU A 56 -3.20 -10.89 15.62
N GLY A 57 -3.07 -11.68 14.55
CA GLY A 57 -1.79 -12.05 13.99
C GLY A 57 -1.21 -10.86 13.21
N VAL A 58 0.12 -10.77 13.13
CA VAL A 58 0.80 -9.67 12.44
C VAL A 58 1.89 -10.20 11.54
N ILE A 59 1.97 -9.61 10.34
CA ILE A 59 3.05 -9.79 9.38
C ILE A 59 3.52 -8.40 9.03
N SER A 60 4.70 -8.05 9.52
CA SER A 60 5.33 -6.77 9.32
C SER A 60 6.54 -6.90 8.40
N GLU A 61 6.89 -5.82 7.69
CA GLU A 61 8.17 -5.70 7.01
C GLU A 61 9.34 -5.73 8.00
N GLU A 62 9.14 -5.13 9.18
CA GLU A 62 10.22 -4.78 10.10
C GLU A 62 10.46 -5.81 11.21
N SER A 63 9.51 -6.71 11.44
CA SER A 63 9.59 -7.70 12.51
C SER A 63 9.12 -9.09 12.08
N GLU A 64 9.55 -10.12 12.83
CA GLU A 64 9.17 -11.50 12.56
C GLU A 64 7.65 -11.70 12.71
N PRO A 65 7.02 -12.49 11.81
CA PRO A 65 5.60 -12.77 11.88
C PRO A 65 5.19 -13.37 13.22
N THR A 66 4.07 -12.92 13.77
CA THR A 66 3.55 -13.39 15.06
C THR A 66 2.06 -13.71 15.00
N GLY A 67 1.59 -14.69 15.77
CA GLY A 67 0.17 -15.00 15.92
C GLY A 67 -0.52 -15.47 14.65
N LEU A 68 0.16 -16.17 13.74
CA LEU A 68 -0.39 -16.63 12.47
C LEU A 68 -1.50 -17.68 12.60
N ASP A 69 -1.72 -18.21 13.81
CA ASP A 69 -2.82 -19.09 14.17
C ASP A 69 -4.14 -18.34 14.48
N LYS A 70 -4.09 -17.00 14.50
CA LYS A 70 -5.27 -16.17 14.73
C LYS A 70 -6.22 -16.17 13.54
N SER A 71 -7.52 -16.00 13.80
CA SER A 71 -8.55 -15.91 12.75
C SER A 71 -8.39 -14.69 11.85
N PHE A 72 -7.82 -13.61 12.40
CA PHE A 72 -7.51 -12.40 11.65
C PHE A 72 -6.02 -12.10 11.75
N VAL A 73 -5.43 -11.78 10.61
CA VAL A 73 -4.01 -11.39 10.49
C VAL A 73 -3.94 -10.04 9.83
N VAL A 74 -3.10 -9.15 10.35
CA VAL A 74 -2.80 -7.87 9.71
C VAL A 74 -1.47 -7.98 8.97
N ILE A 75 -1.47 -7.63 7.71
CA ILE A 75 -0.26 -7.39 6.93
C ILE A 75 0.01 -5.89 7.04
N ILE A 76 1.22 -5.52 7.49
CA ILE A 76 1.59 -4.13 7.75
C ILE A 76 2.93 -3.78 7.10
N ASP A 77 2.95 -2.63 6.44
CA ASP A 77 4.15 -1.83 6.23
C ASP A 77 4.06 -0.61 7.15
N PRO A 78 4.93 -0.50 8.16
CA PRO A 78 4.89 0.61 9.11
C PRO A 78 5.20 1.96 8.45
N ILE A 79 6.10 2.00 7.46
CA ILE A 79 6.43 3.20 6.68
C ILE A 79 6.79 2.83 5.24
N ASP A 80 5.80 2.59 4.39
CA ASP A 80 6.00 2.46 2.95
C ASP A 80 6.54 3.78 2.37
N GLY A 81 7.73 3.75 1.80
CA GLY A 81 8.45 4.92 1.33
C GLY A 81 9.48 5.47 2.33
N SER A 82 10.16 4.62 3.11
CA SER A 82 11.17 4.96 4.13
C SER A 82 12.28 5.87 3.61
N THR A 83 12.71 5.71 2.36
CA THR A 83 13.69 6.61 1.74
C THR A 83 13.13 8.04 1.59
N ASN A 84 11.87 8.19 1.20
CA ASN A 84 11.22 9.50 1.12
C ASN A 84 11.12 10.14 2.50
N ALA A 85 10.71 9.36 3.50
CA ALA A 85 10.64 9.81 4.89
C ALA A 85 12.00 10.34 5.37
N ASN A 86 13.08 9.58 5.15
CA ASN A 86 14.44 9.98 5.50
C ASN A 86 14.90 11.25 4.77
N LEU A 87 14.44 11.48 3.55
CA LEU A 87 14.77 12.69 2.75
C LEU A 87 13.85 13.88 3.05
N GLY A 88 12.83 13.71 3.91
CA GLY A 88 11.84 14.76 4.20
C GLY A 88 10.87 14.99 3.05
N LEU A 89 10.72 14.04 2.12
CA LEU A 89 9.72 14.09 1.06
C LEU A 89 8.37 13.63 1.64
N PRO A 90 7.26 14.37 1.46
CA PRO A 90 5.98 14.07 2.11
C PRO A 90 5.20 12.95 1.41
N TRP A 91 5.87 11.85 1.07
CA TRP A 91 5.29 10.73 0.31
C TRP A 91 5.73 9.40 0.92
N TYR A 92 5.15 9.08 2.09
CA TYR A 92 5.35 7.84 2.84
C TYR A 92 4.10 7.56 3.70
N ALA A 93 3.81 6.28 3.94
CA ALA A 93 2.55 5.88 4.55
C ALA A 93 2.67 4.70 5.52
N LEU A 94 1.78 4.67 6.51
CA LEU A 94 1.38 3.44 7.19
C LEU A 94 0.39 2.71 6.28
N SER A 95 0.64 1.42 6.01
CA SER A 95 -0.22 0.55 5.20
C SER A 95 -0.63 -0.68 5.99
N LEU A 96 -1.94 -0.89 6.20
CA LEU A 96 -2.52 -1.99 6.97
C LEU A 96 -3.56 -2.74 6.13
N CYS A 97 -3.47 -4.08 6.09
CA CYS A 97 -4.47 -4.95 5.49
C CYS A 97 -4.93 -6.00 6.49
N LEU A 98 -6.21 -5.99 6.85
CA LEU A 98 -6.84 -7.03 7.67
C LEU A 98 -7.25 -8.20 6.79
N VAL A 99 -6.69 -9.37 7.05
CA VAL A 99 -6.93 -10.61 6.31
C VAL A 99 -7.67 -11.61 7.18
N HIS A 100 -8.69 -12.25 6.62
CA HIS A 100 -9.43 -13.36 7.22
C HIS A 100 -9.60 -14.47 6.19
N ASN A 101 -9.20 -15.71 6.52
CA ASN A 101 -9.24 -16.84 5.60
C ASN A 101 -8.60 -16.56 4.23
N GLU A 102 -7.41 -15.96 4.23
CA GLU A 102 -6.64 -15.61 3.02
C GLU A 102 -7.32 -14.56 2.12
N GLU A 103 -8.34 -13.86 2.60
CA GLU A 103 -9.03 -12.78 1.91
C GLU A 103 -8.87 -11.46 2.66
N ALA A 104 -8.54 -10.38 1.95
CA ALA A 104 -8.54 -9.04 2.54
C ALA A 104 -9.97 -8.60 2.82
N VAL A 105 -10.27 -8.27 4.08
CA VAL A 105 -11.60 -7.86 4.52
C VAL A 105 -11.70 -6.37 4.85
N ALA A 106 -10.59 -5.74 5.23
CA ALA A 106 -10.50 -4.29 5.42
C ALA A 106 -9.07 -3.81 5.18
N SER A 107 -8.93 -2.56 4.77
CA SER A 107 -7.64 -1.92 4.52
C SER A 107 -7.64 -0.48 4.95
N PHE A 108 -6.48 -0.05 5.45
CA PHE A 108 -6.21 1.31 5.89
C PHE A 108 -4.83 1.74 5.41
N VAL A 109 -4.75 2.85 4.67
CA VAL A 109 -3.50 3.48 4.25
C VAL A 109 -3.55 4.95 4.62
N ARG A 110 -2.52 5.44 5.33
CA ARG A 110 -2.45 6.84 5.72
C ARG A 110 -1.11 7.46 5.36
N ASN A 111 -1.15 8.52 4.57
CA ASN A 111 0.02 9.37 4.35
C ASN A 111 0.42 10.03 5.67
N LEU A 112 1.55 9.63 6.25
CA LEU A 112 1.99 10.07 7.58
C LEU A 112 2.51 11.51 7.58
N ALA A 113 2.86 12.07 6.41
CA ALA A 113 3.29 13.45 6.29
C ALA A 113 2.13 14.43 6.08
N MET A 114 1.10 14.01 5.34
CA MET A 114 0.00 14.90 4.92
C MET A 114 -1.32 14.61 5.63
N GLY A 115 -1.44 13.47 6.31
CA GLY A 115 -2.64 13.05 7.03
C GLY A 115 -3.79 12.57 6.13
N GLU A 116 -3.58 12.40 4.81
CA GLU A 116 -4.59 11.79 3.94
C GLU A 116 -4.79 10.31 4.32
N THR A 117 -6.03 9.91 4.55
CA THR A 117 -6.40 8.53 4.92
C THR A 117 -7.25 7.90 3.84
N PHE A 118 -6.89 6.69 3.44
CA PHE A 118 -7.65 5.84 2.53
C PHE A 118 -8.10 4.59 3.27
N ARG A 119 -9.36 4.18 3.08
CA ARG A 119 -9.94 2.98 3.70
C ARG A 119 -10.81 2.23 2.71
N ALA A 120 -10.86 0.92 2.88
CA ALA A 120 -11.82 0.08 2.19
C ALA A 120 -12.26 -1.08 3.09
N GLU A 121 -13.53 -1.47 2.97
CA GLU A 121 -14.09 -2.70 3.51
C GLU A 121 -14.62 -3.52 2.34
N LEU A 122 -14.34 -4.81 2.34
CA LEU A 122 -14.73 -5.73 1.27
C LEU A 122 -16.24 -5.63 0.97
N GLY A 123 -16.57 -5.29 -0.28
CA GLY A 123 -17.94 -5.13 -0.76
C GLY A 123 -18.65 -3.83 -0.34
N SER A 124 -17.95 -2.91 0.37
CA SER A 124 -18.54 -1.64 0.83
C SER A 124 -18.04 -0.42 0.05
N GLY A 125 -17.02 -0.62 -0.79
CA GLY A 125 -16.35 0.44 -1.55
C GLY A 125 -15.14 1.02 -0.82
N ALA A 126 -14.52 2.03 -1.44
CA ALA A 126 -13.35 2.72 -0.91
C ALA A 126 -13.64 4.19 -0.63
N GLU A 127 -12.93 4.75 0.35
CA GLU A 127 -13.05 6.16 0.72
C GLU A 127 -11.69 6.81 1.00
N LYS A 128 -11.64 8.13 0.79
CA LYS A 128 -10.52 8.99 1.16
C LYS A 128 -11.04 10.09 2.09
N ASN A 129 -10.48 10.18 3.30
CA ASN A 129 -10.90 11.16 4.31
C ASN A 129 -12.43 11.14 4.56
N GLY A 130 -13.05 9.93 4.59
CA GLY A 130 -14.48 9.74 4.78
C GLY A 130 -15.36 10.06 3.55
N HIS A 131 -14.78 10.34 2.40
CA HIS A 131 -15.49 10.57 1.14
C HIS A 131 -15.26 9.42 0.18
N LYS A 132 -16.34 8.88 -0.40
CA LYS A 132 -16.26 7.82 -1.39
C LYS A 132 -15.39 8.22 -2.56
N ILE A 133 -14.51 7.31 -2.99
CA ILE A 133 -13.63 7.47 -4.15
C ILE A 133 -13.95 6.43 -5.22
N VAL A 134 -13.62 6.77 -6.46
CA VAL A 134 -13.70 5.91 -7.63
C VAL A 134 -12.54 6.22 -8.57
N VAL A 135 -12.15 5.23 -9.34
CA VAL A 135 -11.09 5.35 -10.37
C VAL A 135 -11.45 6.36 -11.48
N SER A 136 -10.45 6.82 -12.23
CA SER A 136 -10.62 7.78 -13.33
C SER A 136 -11.42 7.25 -14.52
N GLY A 137 -11.35 5.93 -14.79
CA GLY A 137 -11.99 5.31 -15.94
C GLY A 137 -11.33 5.60 -17.30
N VAL A 138 -10.12 6.17 -17.32
CA VAL A 138 -9.34 6.37 -18.56
C VAL A 138 -9.00 5.01 -19.16
N ALA A 139 -9.27 4.84 -20.48
CA ALA A 139 -9.08 3.59 -21.19
C ALA A 139 -7.83 3.59 -22.08
N ASP A 140 -7.52 4.74 -22.70
CA ASP A 140 -6.45 4.85 -23.66
C ASP A 140 -5.11 5.22 -22.99
N VAL A 141 -4.05 4.48 -23.32
CA VAL A 141 -2.72 4.72 -22.77
C VAL A 141 -2.18 6.10 -23.11
N GLU A 142 -2.53 6.63 -24.30
CA GLU A 142 -2.08 7.95 -24.76
C GLU A 142 -2.66 9.11 -23.94
N ASP A 143 -3.77 8.89 -23.25
CA ASP A 143 -4.40 9.86 -22.34
C ASP A 143 -4.00 9.66 -20.88
N SER A 144 -3.33 8.55 -20.56
CA SER A 144 -3.07 8.14 -19.19
C SER A 144 -1.89 8.87 -18.52
N ILE A 145 -2.02 9.06 -17.22
CA ILE A 145 -0.93 9.38 -16.28
C ILE A 145 -0.61 8.11 -15.51
N VAL A 146 0.58 7.57 -15.76
CA VAL A 146 1.04 6.31 -15.15
C VAL A 146 2.06 6.59 -14.05
N VAL A 147 1.90 5.98 -12.89
CA VAL A 147 2.95 5.97 -11.86
C VAL A 147 3.71 4.64 -11.93
N PHE A 148 5.03 4.74 -11.95
CA PHE A 148 5.91 3.59 -12.04
C PHE A 148 6.65 3.38 -10.72
N ASN A 149 6.71 2.14 -10.29
CA ASN A 149 7.71 1.67 -9.37
C ASN A 149 8.90 1.15 -10.20
N ASP A 150 10.04 1.84 -10.09
CA ASP A 150 11.21 1.72 -10.96
C ASP A 150 11.09 2.45 -12.32
N LEU A 151 12.19 2.54 -13.05
CA LEU A 151 12.28 3.34 -14.29
C LEU A 151 12.01 2.47 -15.53
N PRO A 152 10.98 2.81 -16.34
CA PRO A 152 10.71 2.05 -17.56
C PRO A 152 11.85 2.17 -18.56
N THR A 153 12.21 1.05 -19.20
CA THR A 153 13.29 0.98 -20.20
C THR A 153 12.93 1.61 -21.54
N LYS A 154 11.64 1.79 -21.80
CA LYS A 154 11.09 2.42 -23.03
C LYS A 154 9.82 3.17 -22.69
N HIS A 155 9.44 4.10 -23.57
CA HIS A 155 8.14 4.77 -23.49
C HIS A 155 7.05 3.87 -24.10
N PHE A 156 5.96 3.63 -23.35
CA PHE A 156 4.85 2.76 -23.76
C PHE A 156 3.65 3.52 -24.37
N GLY A 157 3.76 4.84 -24.59
CA GLY A 157 2.71 5.66 -25.19
C GLY A 157 1.91 6.52 -24.19
N TRP A 158 2.15 6.41 -22.88
CA TRP A 158 1.45 7.22 -21.86
C TRP A 158 1.60 8.73 -22.10
N ARG A 159 0.61 9.52 -21.65
CA ARG A 159 0.66 10.99 -21.73
C ARG A 159 1.70 11.59 -20.78
N GLN A 160 1.73 11.12 -19.55
CA GLN A 160 2.69 11.54 -18.53
C GLN A 160 3.01 10.38 -17.58
N TYR A 161 4.11 10.50 -16.85
CA TYR A 161 4.46 9.50 -15.82
C TYR A 161 4.96 10.16 -14.54
N ARG A 162 4.94 9.37 -13.46
CA ARG A 162 5.52 9.67 -12.15
C ARG A 162 6.29 8.48 -11.64
N THR A 163 7.23 8.73 -10.74
CA THR A 163 7.89 7.74 -9.86
C THR A 163 8.00 8.42 -8.51
N LEU A 164 7.20 8.02 -7.53
CA LEU A 164 7.06 8.75 -6.28
C LEU A 164 7.65 8.01 -5.07
N GLY A 165 7.76 6.67 -5.14
CA GLY A 165 8.53 5.86 -4.19
C GLY A 165 7.79 5.49 -2.90
N SER A 166 6.47 5.36 -2.96
CA SER A 166 5.60 4.72 -1.97
C SER A 166 4.54 3.94 -2.73
N ALA A 167 4.66 2.63 -2.78
CA ALA A 167 3.77 1.79 -3.57
C ALA A 167 2.32 1.84 -3.06
N ALA A 168 2.13 1.87 -1.74
CA ALA A 168 0.81 2.00 -1.14
C ALA A 168 0.13 3.32 -1.51
N LEU A 169 0.84 4.46 -1.45
CA LEU A 169 0.26 5.76 -1.84
C LEU A 169 0.02 5.85 -3.33
N ASP A 170 0.95 5.35 -4.14
CA ASP A 170 0.86 5.37 -5.60
C ASP A 170 -0.38 4.59 -6.07
N LEU A 171 -0.63 3.41 -5.50
CA LEU A 171 -1.83 2.62 -5.71
C LEU A 171 -3.10 3.35 -5.21
N CYS A 172 -3.06 3.96 -4.02
CA CYS A 172 -4.18 4.75 -3.50
C CYS A 172 -4.54 5.94 -4.41
N LYS A 173 -3.56 6.52 -5.11
CA LYS A 173 -3.82 7.59 -6.09
C LYS A 173 -4.41 7.08 -7.41
N VAL A 174 -4.24 5.80 -7.74
CA VAL A 174 -5.05 5.17 -8.79
C VAL A 174 -6.48 4.97 -8.31
N ALA A 175 -6.67 4.55 -7.08
CA ALA A 175 -8.00 4.35 -6.49
C ALA A 175 -8.83 5.64 -6.40
N ASP A 176 -8.21 6.80 -6.13
CA ASP A 176 -8.91 8.09 -6.07
C ASP A 176 -9.02 8.80 -7.44
N GLY A 177 -8.55 8.18 -8.52
CA GLY A 177 -8.61 8.70 -9.88
C GLY A 177 -7.59 9.81 -10.20
N SER A 178 -6.64 10.08 -9.30
CA SER A 178 -5.56 11.06 -9.53
C SER A 178 -4.54 10.57 -10.55
N PHE A 179 -4.25 9.27 -10.55
CA PHE A 179 -3.49 8.56 -11.58
C PHE A 179 -4.39 7.54 -12.25
N ASP A 180 -4.03 7.17 -13.48
CA ASP A 180 -4.82 6.24 -14.28
C ASP A 180 -4.30 4.81 -14.19
N ALA A 181 -3.00 4.64 -13.92
CA ALA A 181 -2.41 3.33 -13.68
C ALA A 181 -1.16 3.40 -12.78
N PHE A 182 -0.90 2.27 -12.11
CA PHE A 182 0.35 1.93 -11.42
C PHE A 182 0.98 0.71 -12.10
N VAL A 183 2.28 0.77 -12.32
CA VAL A 183 3.04 -0.33 -12.95
C VAL A 183 4.35 -0.56 -12.20
N ASP A 184 4.50 -1.74 -11.62
CA ASP A 184 5.79 -2.19 -11.11
C ASP A 184 6.52 -2.99 -12.19
N ILE A 185 7.71 -2.52 -12.55
CA ILE A 185 8.60 -3.12 -13.55
C ILE A 185 9.98 -3.47 -12.98
N GLY A 186 10.14 -3.30 -11.66
CA GLY A 186 11.36 -3.60 -10.93
C GLY A 186 11.49 -5.07 -10.51
N GLU A 187 12.06 -5.29 -9.35
CA GLU A 187 12.26 -6.62 -8.76
C GLU A 187 10.97 -7.19 -8.13
N GLY A 188 9.86 -6.47 -8.23
CA GLY A 188 8.59 -6.81 -7.61
C GLY A 188 8.47 -6.29 -6.17
N LEU A 189 7.24 -6.21 -5.71
CA LEU A 189 6.83 -5.75 -4.39
C LEU A 189 6.63 -6.93 -3.44
N ALA A 190 6.98 -6.76 -2.18
CA ALA A 190 6.59 -7.68 -1.11
C ALA A 190 5.11 -7.48 -0.76
N ILE A 191 4.54 -8.42 -0.02
CA ILE A 191 3.10 -8.39 0.26
C ILE A 191 2.68 -7.16 1.09
N TRP A 192 3.52 -6.67 1.98
CA TRP A 192 3.26 -5.50 2.81
C TRP A 192 3.25 -4.19 2.02
N ASP A 193 4.02 -4.09 0.93
CA ASP A 193 4.08 -2.92 0.05
C ASP A 193 2.73 -2.63 -0.63
N TYR A 194 1.91 -3.66 -0.88
CA TYR A 194 0.71 -3.52 -1.70
C TYR A 194 -0.60 -4.00 -1.06
N ALA A 195 -0.58 -4.88 -0.05
CA ALA A 195 -1.79 -5.54 0.42
C ALA A 195 -2.88 -4.55 0.87
N GLY A 196 -2.50 -3.50 1.60
CA GLY A 196 -3.42 -2.46 2.05
C GLY A 196 -4.06 -1.72 0.86
N ALA A 197 -3.24 -1.26 -0.06
CA ALA A 197 -3.71 -0.48 -1.19
C ALA A 197 -4.47 -1.32 -2.23
N ALA A 198 -4.15 -2.62 -2.38
CA ALA A 198 -4.79 -3.50 -3.36
C ALA A 198 -6.31 -3.65 -3.12
N LEU A 199 -6.76 -3.80 -1.87
CA LEU A 199 -8.18 -3.84 -1.56
C LEU A 199 -8.82 -2.47 -1.83
N ILE A 200 -8.16 -1.36 -1.49
CA ILE A 200 -8.65 -0.01 -1.77
C ILE A 200 -8.85 0.20 -3.28
N CYS A 201 -7.88 -0.23 -4.11
CA CYS A 201 -7.99 -0.19 -5.56
C CYS A 201 -9.17 -1.02 -6.07
N LYS A 202 -9.30 -2.26 -5.62
CA LYS A 202 -10.39 -3.16 -5.99
C LYS A 202 -11.77 -2.56 -5.65
N GLU A 203 -11.93 -2.04 -4.44
CA GLU A 203 -13.19 -1.46 -3.95
C GLU A 203 -13.51 -0.10 -4.60
N ALA A 204 -12.50 0.62 -5.12
CA ALA A 204 -12.67 1.81 -5.93
C ALA A 204 -13.02 1.50 -7.41
N GLY A 205 -12.94 0.24 -7.83
CA GLY A 205 -13.27 -0.23 -9.17
C GLY A 205 -12.06 -0.39 -10.11
N ALA A 206 -10.83 -0.36 -9.60
CA ALA A 206 -9.63 -0.65 -10.39
C ALA A 206 -9.52 -2.15 -10.73
N LYS A 207 -8.88 -2.44 -11.87
CA LYS A 207 -8.36 -3.77 -12.18
C LYS A 207 -6.92 -3.85 -11.70
N ILE A 208 -6.61 -4.84 -10.85
CA ILE A 208 -5.28 -5.08 -10.30
C ILE A 208 -4.92 -6.56 -10.41
N THR A 209 -3.74 -6.86 -10.96
CA THR A 209 -3.17 -8.22 -11.09
C THR A 209 -1.65 -8.17 -10.95
N ASP A 210 -1.03 -9.34 -10.87
CA ASP A 210 0.41 -9.41 -11.14
C ASP A 210 0.71 -9.35 -12.66
N SER A 211 1.99 -9.30 -13.03
CA SER A 211 2.46 -9.24 -14.42
C SER A 211 2.13 -10.49 -15.26
N GLU A 212 1.71 -11.58 -14.62
CA GLU A 212 1.24 -12.82 -15.25
C GLU A 212 -0.29 -12.89 -15.35
N SER A 213 -1.00 -11.79 -15.04
CA SER A 213 -2.47 -11.72 -14.98
C SER A 213 -3.11 -12.52 -13.84
N ASN A 214 -2.35 -12.97 -12.86
CA ASN A 214 -2.93 -13.65 -11.71
C ASN A 214 -3.59 -12.62 -10.77
N PRO A 215 -4.72 -12.97 -10.13
CA PRO A 215 -5.33 -12.12 -9.11
C PRO A 215 -4.40 -11.96 -7.90
N ILE A 216 -4.55 -10.86 -7.19
CA ILE A 216 -3.81 -10.59 -5.95
C ILE A 216 -4.15 -11.66 -4.91
N SER A 217 -3.10 -12.24 -4.35
CA SER A 217 -3.18 -13.23 -3.27
C SER A 217 -2.69 -12.62 -1.97
N TYR A 218 -3.40 -12.89 -0.88
CA TYR A 218 -3.02 -12.47 0.48
C TYR A 218 -2.41 -13.62 1.29
N GLN A 219 -2.07 -14.71 0.60
CA GLN A 219 -1.33 -15.82 1.21
C GLN A 219 0.08 -15.40 1.58
N LEU A 220 0.50 -15.83 2.75
CA LEU A 220 1.84 -15.58 3.23
C LEU A 220 2.89 -16.26 2.35
N GLY A 221 3.79 -15.46 1.83
CA GLY A 221 4.93 -15.94 1.04
C GLY A 221 6.00 -14.87 0.94
N THR A 222 7.23 -15.29 0.78
CA THR A 222 8.38 -14.39 0.55
C THR A 222 8.49 -13.95 -0.91
N GLN A 223 7.55 -14.33 -1.75
CA GLN A 223 7.60 -14.06 -3.18
C GLN A 223 7.22 -12.62 -3.47
N ARG A 224 8.14 -11.87 -4.08
CA ARG A 224 7.86 -10.56 -4.65
C ARG A 224 7.03 -10.70 -5.93
N ARG A 225 6.18 -9.72 -6.20
CA ARG A 225 5.29 -9.70 -7.38
C ARG A 225 5.36 -8.35 -8.06
N GLN A 226 5.56 -8.36 -9.37
CA GLN A 226 5.35 -7.17 -10.19
C GLN A 226 3.86 -6.94 -10.37
N LEU A 227 3.37 -5.76 -10.06
CA LEU A 227 1.95 -5.43 -10.07
C LEU A 227 1.59 -4.46 -11.17
N ILE A 228 0.38 -4.65 -11.74
CA ILE A 228 -0.26 -3.71 -12.64
C ILE A 228 -1.64 -3.40 -12.07
N CYS A 229 -1.92 -2.12 -11.86
CA CYS A 229 -3.22 -1.62 -11.44
C CYS A 229 -3.65 -0.50 -12.39
N ALA A 230 -4.90 -0.53 -12.86
CA ALA A 230 -5.42 0.55 -13.70
C ALA A 230 -6.89 0.84 -13.41
N GLY A 231 -7.29 2.09 -13.66
CA GLY A 231 -8.65 2.58 -13.45
C GLY A 231 -9.68 2.04 -14.45
N SER A 232 -9.25 1.28 -15.46
CA SER A 232 -10.13 0.56 -16.37
C SER A 232 -9.53 -0.79 -16.76
N ALA A 233 -10.36 -1.74 -17.16
CA ALA A 233 -9.88 -3.05 -17.63
C ALA A 233 -9.13 -2.91 -18.97
N GLU A 234 -9.58 -2.01 -19.83
CA GLU A 234 -9.00 -1.75 -21.15
C GLU A 234 -7.56 -1.21 -21.01
N LEU A 235 -7.36 -0.22 -20.13
CA LEU A 235 -6.02 0.35 -19.88
C LEU A 235 -5.10 -0.69 -19.25
N HIS A 236 -5.60 -1.48 -18.27
CA HIS A 236 -4.85 -2.56 -17.63
C HIS A 236 -4.33 -3.57 -18.67
N ASP A 237 -5.21 -4.09 -19.54
CA ASP A 237 -4.88 -5.12 -20.52
C ASP A 237 -3.92 -4.58 -21.59
N THR A 238 -4.09 -3.31 -21.97
CA THR A 238 -3.17 -2.62 -22.88
C THR A 238 -1.78 -2.51 -22.28
N ILE A 239 -1.66 -2.01 -21.03
CA ILE A 239 -0.37 -1.90 -20.32
C ILE A 239 0.30 -3.27 -20.19
N LEU A 240 -0.44 -4.28 -19.76
CA LEU A 240 0.07 -5.64 -19.60
C LEU A 240 0.68 -6.16 -20.92
N SER A 241 0.02 -5.93 -22.05
CA SER A 241 0.52 -6.32 -23.37
C SER A 241 1.77 -5.57 -23.82
N LEU A 242 1.99 -4.35 -23.32
CA LEU A 242 3.12 -3.49 -23.70
C LEU A 242 4.39 -3.79 -22.90
N ILE A 243 4.25 -4.32 -21.66
CA ILE A 243 5.36 -4.64 -20.78
C ILE A 243 5.79 -6.12 -20.84
N SER A 244 4.92 -7.00 -21.36
CA SER A 244 5.23 -8.42 -21.69
C SER A 244 6.14 -8.53 -22.92
#